data_9f593a48c82042c2a19f43d256b90f33
#
_entry.id   9f593a48c82042c2a19f43d256b90f33
#
_cell.length_a   1.000
_cell.length_b   1.000
_cell.length_c   1.000
_cell.angle_alpha   90.00
_cell.angle_beta   90.00
_cell.angle_gamma   90.00
#
_symmetry.space_group_name_H-M   'P 1'
#
loop_
_entity.id
_entity.type
_entity.pdbx_description
1 polymer ?
#
loop_
_entity_poly.entity_id
_entity_poly.type
_entity_poly.pdbx_seq_one_letter_code
_entity_poly.pdbx_strand_id
1 'polypeptide(L)'
;MPETPTTSQALYRARPTVRINGQEYAKVRELVVSMAMNEQEGGLSALELRLTNVASDVSGGAELAFEDDRILRLGEAIALYSGDETAPQEIFRGLITGLEAKFPENDAPQLIVLAEDRLQRSRMIRRTQVHLNASIADLARQLANQLDLNPVITGLGESIGPQVQLDESDLAFLRRLLRRYDGDLQVVGDELHVSPRAEVRRGALELQLHSQLRQARVLADLAHQTTEVTIAGWDASQGRRIVGRSRGGQAGPGRGRTGAQVLQRTLGDRHHHIAHLAASTEAEAQALADAAFDAEARRFVCVEATAEGNPTLRVGSHVRLRGMGDRFDNTFYVTRT
;
A
#
# COMPACT_ATOMS: atom_id res chain seq x y z
N MET A 1 6.53 -36.94 -10.07
CA MET A 1 5.44 -36.21 -10.78
C MET A 1 5.28 -34.92 -10.02
N PRO A 2 5.40 -33.74 -10.63
CA PRO A 2 5.11 -32.50 -9.95
C PRO A 2 3.59 -32.37 -9.78
N GLU A 3 3.16 -32.19 -8.55
CA GLU A 3 1.76 -31.93 -8.21
C GLU A 3 1.32 -30.62 -8.87
N THR A 4 0.29 -30.71 -9.67
CA THR A 4 -0.40 -29.55 -10.25
C THR A 4 -1.04 -28.75 -9.10
N PRO A 5 -0.78 -27.45 -8.95
CA PRO A 5 -1.47 -26.68 -7.92
C PRO A 5 -2.97 -26.69 -8.23
N THR A 6 -3.73 -27.29 -7.36
CA THR A 6 -5.20 -27.24 -7.40
C THR A 6 -5.60 -25.79 -7.18
N THR A 7 -6.05 -25.13 -8.24
CA THR A 7 -6.73 -23.85 -8.17
C THR A 7 -8.05 -24.12 -7.43
N SER A 8 -8.09 -23.91 -6.12
CA SER A 8 -9.35 -23.90 -5.41
C SER A 8 -10.14 -22.72 -5.96
N GLN A 9 -11.20 -22.98 -6.70
CA GLN A 9 -12.23 -21.99 -7.00
C GLN A 9 -12.89 -21.62 -5.67
N ALA A 10 -12.38 -20.56 -5.06
CA ALA A 10 -13.04 -19.99 -3.91
C ALA A 10 -14.37 -19.41 -4.39
N LEU A 11 -15.47 -19.95 -3.89
CA LEU A 11 -16.80 -19.38 -4.07
C LEU A 11 -16.85 -18.08 -3.24
N TYR A 12 -16.55 -16.96 -3.89
CA TYR A 12 -16.60 -15.65 -3.27
C TYR A 12 -18.06 -15.24 -3.09
N ARG A 13 -18.50 -15.14 -1.85
CA ARG A 13 -19.77 -14.46 -1.57
C ARG A 13 -19.61 -12.96 -1.71
N ALA A 14 -20.63 -12.36 -2.31
CA ALA A 14 -20.67 -10.93 -2.58
C ALA A 14 -20.73 -10.04 -1.32
N ARG A 15 -21.00 -10.60 -0.14
CA ARG A 15 -21.13 -9.84 1.11
C ARG A 15 -19.95 -10.09 2.03
N PRO A 16 -19.23 -9.03 2.47
CA PRO A 16 -18.17 -9.14 3.45
C PRO A 16 -18.76 -9.45 4.85
N THR A 17 -17.97 -10.12 5.68
CA THR A 17 -18.23 -10.17 7.12
C THR A 17 -17.68 -8.90 7.76
N VAL A 18 -18.54 -8.14 8.45
CA VAL A 18 -18.19 -6.89 9.13
C VAL A 18 -18.24 -7.10 10.63
N ARG A 19 -17.16 -6.76 11.33
CA ARG A 19 -17.10 -6.78 12.80
C ARG A 19 -16.87 -5.38 13.34
N ILE A 20 -17.71 -4.96 14.28
CA ILE A 20 -17.55 -3.73 15.04
C ILE A 20 -17.16 -4.11 16.45
N ASN A 21 -16.02 -3.60 16.93
CA ASN A 21 -15.43 -4.01 18.23
C ASN A 21 -15.30 -5.54 18.40
N GLY A 22 -14.98 -6.25 17.29
CA GLY A 22 -14.84 -7.70 17.28
C GLY A 22 -16.16 -8.48 17.18
N GLN A 23 -17.32 -7.84 17.22
CA GLN A 23 -18.65 -8.47 17.16
C GLN A 23 -19.30 -8.29 15.78
N GLU A 24 -20.00 -9.33 15.33
CA GLU A 24 -20.85 -9.29 14.16
C GLU A 24 -22.27 -8.89 14.55
N TYR A 25 -22.85 -7.97 13.81
CA TYR A 25 -24.23 -7.53 13.99
C TYR A 25 -25.06 -7.93 12.77
N ALA A 26 -26.11 -8.72 12.98
CA ALA A 26 -27.01 -9.15 11.90
C ALA A 26 -27.55 -7.94 11.11
N LYS A 27 -27.94 -6.87 11.80
CA LYS A 27 -28.41 -5.62 11.21
C LYS A 27 -27.42 -5.00 10.23
N VAL A 28 -26.12 -4.98 10.57
CA VAL A 28 -25.06 -4.47 9.68
C VAL A 28 -24.94 -5.40 8.47
N ARG A 29 -24.84 -6.72 8.68
CA ARG A 29 -24.69 -7.73 7.63
C ARG A 29 -25.84 -7.68 6.60
N GLU A 30 -27.07 -7.51 7.06
CA GLU A 30 -28.26 -7.52 6.20
C GLU A 30 -28.39 -6.22 5.38
N LEU A 31 -27.96 -5.09 5.93
CA LEU A 31 -28.13 -3.77 5.34
C LEU A 31 -26.93 -3.28 4.51
N VAL A 32 -25.83 -4.02 4.44
CA VAL A 32 -24.70 -3.67 3.56
C VAL A 32 -25.13 -3.74 2.09
N VAL A 33 -24.94 -2.62 1.39
CA VAL A 33 -25.22 -2.46 -0.06
C VAL A 33 -23.95 -2.61 -0.87
N SER A 34 -22.88 -1.93 -0.45
CA SER A 34 -21.60 -1.98 -1.15
C SER A 34 -20.45 -1.62 -0.21
N MET A 35 -19.24 -1.98 -0.62
CA MET A 35 -18.01 -1.55 0.01
C MET A 35 -16.98 -1.15 -1.04
N ALA A 36 -16.12 -0.20 -0.68
CA ALA A 36 -14.93 0.13 -1.42
C ALA A 36 -13.76 0.24 -0.43
N MET A 37 -12.71 -0.50 -0.69
CA MET A 37 -11.47 -0.44 0.07
C MET A 37 -10.34 0.03 -0.85
N ASN A 38 -9.57 0.99 -0.38
CA ASN A 38 -8.43 1.53 -1.09
C ASN A 38 -7.16 1.31 -0.29
N GLU A 39 -6.18 0.68 -0.91
CA GLU A 39 -4.81 0.57 -0.42
C GLU A 39 -3.84 1.15 -1.42
N GLN A 40 -2.79 1.79 -0.92
CA GLN A 40 -1.68 2.26 -1.74
C GLN A 40 -0.36 2.13 -0.97
N GLU A 41 0.73 2.07 -1.69
CA GLU A 41 2.07 2.06 -1.10
C GLU A 41 2.30 3.25 -0.17
N GLY A 42 3.05 3.01 0.90
CA GLY A 42 3.33 4.00 1.93
C GLY A 42 2.22 4.11 2.96
N GLY A 43 1.35 3.11 3.02
CA GLY A 43 0.33 2.95 4.06
C GLY A 43 -0.86 3.89 3.90
N LEU A 44 -1.74 3.80 4.85
CA LEU A 44 -3.08 4.33 5.01
C LEU A 44 -4.06 3.66 4.06
N SER A 45 -4.63 2.55 4.53
CA SER A 45 -5.79 1.92 3.90
C SER A 45 -7.06 2.61 4.35
N ALA A 46 -7.97 2.82 3.42
CA ALA A 46 -9.27 3.44 3.68
C ALA A 46 -10.41 2.54 3.22
N LEU A 47 -11.51 2.57 3.96
CA LEU A 47 -12.72 1.82 3.70
C LEU A 47 -13.90 2.77 3.61
N GLU A 48 -14.75 2.57 2.62
CA GLU A 48 -16.10 3.10 2.52
C GLU A 48 -17.08 1.92 2.54
N LEU A 49 -17.98 1.88 3.53
CA LEU A 49 -19.05 0.88 3.64
C LEU A 49 -20.40 1.58 3.56
N ARG A 50 -21.21 1.21 2.57
CA ARG A 50 -22.55 1.77 2.36
C ARG A 50 -23.62 0.81 2.88
N LEU A 51 -24.52 1.31 3.69
CA LEU A 51 -25.65 0.58 4.25
C LEU A 51 -26.96 1.26 3.88
N THR A 52 -27.99 0.47 3.61
CA THR A 52 -29.37 1.00 3.63
C THR A 52 -29.70 1.36 5.06
N ASN A 53 -30.26 2.55 5.28
CA ASN A 53 -30.59 3.06 6.62
C ASN A 53 -32.09 3.03 6.87
N VAL A 54 -32.75 1.93 6.53
CA VAL A 54 -34.18 1.70 6.77
C VAL A 54 -34.36 0.38 7.48
N ALA A 55 -35.15 0.38 8.52
CA ALA A 55 -35.65 -0.81 9.22
C ALA A 55 -37.18 -0.72 9.39
N SER A 56 -37.79 -1.82 9.68
CA SER A 56 -39.20 -1.84 10.12
C SER A 56 -39.26 -1.82 11.63
N ASP A 57 -40.10 -0.95 12.18
CA ASP A 57 -40.43 -0.99 13.60
C ASP A 57 -41.33 -2.20 13.95
N VAL A 58 -41.59 -2.40 15.22
CA VAL A 58 -42.47 -3.51 15.71
C VAL A 58 -43.92 -3.37 15.27
N SER A 59 -44.37 -2.18 14.81
CA SER A 59 -45.71 -1.93 14.28
C SER A 59 -45.79 -2.01 12.76
N GLY A 60 -44.62 -2.28 12.06
CA GLY A 60 -44.53 -2.30 10.61
C GLY A 60 -44.31 -0.94 9.97
N GLY A 61 -44.07 0.12 10.76
CA GLY A 61 -43.66 1.43 10.27
C GLY A 61 -42.19 1.43 9.83
N ALA A 62 -41.85 2.38 8.95
CA ALA A 62 -40.44 2.58 8.56
C ALA A 62 -39.74 3.45 9.59
N GLU A 63 -38.57 3.02 10.06
CA GLU A 63 -37.66 3.79 10.91
C GLU A 63 -36.23 3.79 10.35
N LEU A 64 -35.38 4.65 10.86
CA LEU A 64 -33.97 4.63 10.50
C LEU A 64 -33.26 3.49 11.23
N ALA A 65 -32.54 2.67 10.47
CA ALA A 65 -31.85 1.50 11.01
C ALA A 65 -30.72 1.85 11.98
N PHE A 66 -30.04 2.95 11.73
CA PHE A 66 -28.86 3.40 12.48
C PHE A 66 -29.03 4.87 12.91
N GLU A 67 -30.10 5.17 13.64
CA GLU A 67 -30.36 6.51 14.15
C GLU A 67 -29.65 6.82 15.47
N ASP A 68 -29.14 5.78 16.13
CA ASP A 68 -28.45 5.85 17.41
C ASP A 68 -26.99 5.38 17.31
N ASP A 69 -26.18 5.74 18.29
CA ASP A 69 -24.76 5.40 18.36
C ASP A 69 -24.50 4.03 19.02
N ARG A 70 -25.42 3.08 18.97
CA ARG A 70 -25.23 1.79 19.67
C ARG A 70 -24.27 0.86 18.95
N ILE A 71 -24.24 0.89 17.61
CA ILE A 71 -23.45 -0.04 16.79
C ILE A 71 -22.36 0.71 16.01
N LEU A 72 -22.76 1.75 15.26
CA LEU A 72 -21.86 2.50 14.38
C LEU A 72 -21.58 3.87 14.98
N ARG A 73 -20.39 4.04 15.56
CA ARG A 73 -19.95 5.30 16.18
C ARG A 73 -18.59 5.72 15.65
N LEU A 74 -18.33 7.03 15.67
CA LEU A 74 -16.99 7.56 15.41
C LEU A 74 -16.00 7.04 16.46
N GLY A 75 -14.82 6.57 16.00
CA GLY A 75 -13.76 6.04 16.85
C GLY A 75 -13.89 4.55 17.18
N GLU A 76 -14.99 3.87 16.83
CA GLU A 76 -15.12 2.42 17.04
C GLU A 76 -14.24 1.63 16.07
N ALA A 77 -13.76 0.48 16.56
CA ALA A 77 -12.97 -0.43 15.75
C ALA A 77 -13.86 -1.16 14.74
N ILE A 78 -13.40 -1.22 13.50
CA ILE A 78 -14.06 -1.96 12.42
C ILE A 78 -13.05 -2.89 11.74
N ALA A 79 -13.49 -4.13 11.48
CA ALA A 79 -12.72 -5.10 10.71
C ALA A 79 -13.60 -5.74 9.64
N LEU A 80 -13.05 -5.93 8.45
CA LEU A 80 -13.71 -6.59 7.33
C LEU A 80 -13.00 -7.87 6.94
N TYR A 81 -13.79 -8.87 6.67
CA TYR A 81 -13.35 -10.18 6.21
C TYR A 81 -14.01 -10.51 4.88
N SER A 82 -13.26 -11.11 3.96
CA SER A 82 -13.74 -11.54 2.65
C SER A 82 -13.20 -12.92 2.30
N GLY A 83 -13.78 -13.56 1.29
CA GLY A 83 -13.38 -14.88 0.82
C GLY A 83 -14.38 -15.97 1.20
N ASP A 84 -13.88 -17.14 1.58
CA ASP A 84 -14.68 -18.29 1.95
C ASP A 84 -15.51 -18.02 3.22
N GLU A 85 -16.79 -18.40 3.20
CA GLU A 85 -17.68 -18.24 4.37
C GLU A 85 -17.21 -18.98 5.61
N THR A 86 -16.54 -20.11 5.42
CA THR A 86 -16.08 -20.98 6.51
C THR A 86 -14.74 -20.52 7.08
N ALA A 87 -13.94 -19.78 6.29
CA ALA A 87 -12.63 -19.27 6.66
C ALA A 87 -12.37 -17.89 6.04
N PRO A 88 -13.17 -16.86 6.38
CA PRO A 88 -13.02 -15.55 5.80
C PRO A 88 -11.68 -14.92 6.24
N GLN A 89 -10.97 -14.33 5.26
CA GLN A 89 -9.70 -13.65 5.51
C GLN A 89 -9.93 -12.18 5.83
N GLU A 90 -9.21 -11.66 6.82
CA GLU A 90 -9.24 -10.24 7.13
C GLU A 90 -8.62 -9.44 5.97
N ILE A 91 -9.39 -8.50 5.44
CA ILE A 91 -8.95 -7.60 4.37
C ILE A 91 -8.74 -6.17 4.84
N PHE A 92 -9.39 -5.77 5.94
CA PHE A 92 -9.27 -4.42 6.51
C PHE A 92 -9.44 -4.46 8.02
N ARG A 93 -8.66 -3.62 8.71
CA ARG A 93 -8.80 -3.33 10.13
C ARG A 93 -8.48 -1.85 10.38
N GLY A 94 -9.39 -1.16 11.06
CA GLY A 94 -9.21 0.26 11.30
C GLY A 94 -10.20 0.82 12.32
N LEU A 95 -10.39 2.13 12.25
CA LEU A 95 -11.33 2.89 13.08
C LEU A 95 -12.33 3.61 12.18
N ILE A 96 -13.57 3.72 12.63
CA ILE A 96 -14.58 4.57 11.99
C ILE A 96 -14.18 6.02 12.20
N THR A 97 -13.86 6.71 11.11
CA THR A 97 -13.39 8.12 11.13
C THR A 97 -14.43 9.09 10.61
N GLY A 98 -15.48 8.61 9.95
CA GLY A 98 -16.57 9.42 9.43
C GLY A 98 -17.87 8.63 9.29
N LEU A 99 -18.97 9.34 9.45
CA LEU A 99 -20.33 8.86 9.17
C LEU A 99 -21.02 9.90 8.29
N GLU A 100 -21.54 9.49 7.15
CA GLU A 100 -22.31 10.33 6.24
C GLU A 100 -23.70 9.73 6.07
N ALA A 101 -24.75 10.51 6.36
CA ALA A 101 -26.13 10.10 6.10
C ALA A 101 -26.63 10.77 4.83
N LYS A 102 -27.24 9.99 3.93
CA LYS A 102 -27.88 10.46 2.70
C LYS A 102 -29.37 10.22 2.75
N PHE A 103 -30.14 11.25 2.45
CA PHE A 103 -31.60 11.23 2.39
C PHE A 103 -32.06 11.66 0.98
N PRO A 104 -31.96 10.79 -0.02
CA PRO A 104 -32.37 11.10 -1.39
C PRO A 104 -33.90 11.23 -1.49
N GLU A 105 -34.40 12.02 -2.44
CA GLU A 105 -35.84 12.28 -2.61
C GLU A 105 -36.62 11.02 -3.05
N ASN A 106 -36.00 10.18 -3.90
CA ASN A 106 -36.66 9.04 -4.56
C ASN A 106 -35.97 7.70 -4.30
N ASP A 107 -35.19 7.57 -3.25
CA ASP A 107 -34.49 6.34 -2.89
C ASP A 107 -34.44 6.17 -1.36
N ALA A 108 -34.10 4.99 -0.90
CA ALA A 108 -34.00 4.72 0.55
C ALA A 108 -32.84 5.52 1.18
N PRO A 109 -33.01 6.03 2.40
CA PRO A 109 -31.93 6.60 3.18
C PRO A 109 -30.75 5.65 3.30
N GLN A 110 -29.53 6.21 3.25
CA GLN A 110 -28.30 5.47 3.34
C GLN A 110 -27.41 6.01 4.47
N LEU A 111 -26.69 5.11 5.13
CA LEU A 111 -25.58 5.46 6.01
C LEU A 111 -24.27 4.98 5.35
N ILE A 112 -23.30 5.89 5.24
CA ILE A 112 -21.97 5.61 4.71
C ILE A 112 -20.99 5.69 5.88
N VAL A 113 -20.31 4.59 6.14
CA VAL A 113 -19.26 4.49 7.14
C VAL A 113 -17.90 4.66 6.45
N LEU A 114 -17.15 5.65 6.89
CA LEU A 114 -15.77 5.88 6.45
C LEU A 114 -14.83 5.40 7.56
N ALA A 115 -13.85 4.60 7.20
CA ALA A 115 -12.87 4.10 8.16
C ALA A 115 -11.45 4.12 7.56
N GLU A 116 -10.47 4.26 8.42
CA GLU A 116 -9.05 4.28 8.07
C GLU A 116 -8.26 3.37 9.01
N ASP A 117 -7.15 2.82 8.53
CA ASP A 117 -6.27 1.98 9.35
C ASP A 117 -5.61 2.77 10.50
N ARG A 118 -4.87 2.08 11.37
CA ARG A 118 -4.29 2.70 12.56
C ARG A 118 -3.23 3.77 12.27
N LEU A 119 -2.63 3.81 11.08
CA LEU A 119 -1.71 4.89 10.68
C LEU A 119 -2.38 6.27 10.69
N GLN A 120 -3.68 6.33 10.60
CA GLN A 120 -4.44 7.57 10.71
C GLN A 120 -4.07 8.37 11.99
N ARG A 121 -3.85 7.71 13.12
CA ARG A 121 -3.46 8.38 14.36
C ARG A 121 -2.12 9.11 14.24
N SER A 122 -1.20 8.60 13.45
CA SER A 122 0.14 9.18 13.28
C SER A 122 0.20 10.40 12.37
N ARG A 123 -0.91 10.75 11.70
CA ARG A 123 -1.02 11.98 10.89
C ARG A 123 -1.65 13.15 11.64
N MET A 124 -2.25 12.91 12.80
CA MET A 124 -3.06 13.90 13.51
C MET A 124 -2.24 14.99 14.22
N ILE A 125 -1.04 14.63 14.66
CA ILE A 125 -0.18 15.54 15.44
C ILE A 125 1.06 15.84 14.64
N ARG A 126 1.39 17.14 14.51
CA ARG A 126 2.64 17.62 13.93
C ARG A 126 3.67 17.90 15.02
N ARG A 127 4.93 17.63 14.72
CA ARG A 127 6.04 17.81 15.64
C ARG A 127 7.19 18.55 14.98
N THR A 128 7.93 19.27 15.82
CA THR A 128 9.25 19.82 15.46
C THR A 128 10.27 19.24 16.40
N GLN A 129 11.12 18.34 15.90
CA GLN A 129 12.18 17.70 16.70
C GLN A 129 13.37 17.26 15.83
N VAL A 130 14.51 17.07 16.46
CA VAL A 130 15.74 16.59 15.82
C VAL A 130 16.05 15.18 16.30
N HIS A 131 16.28 14.29 15.33
CA HIS A 131 16.72 12.92 15.57
C HIS A 131 18.21 12.82 15.20
N LEU A 132 19.10 12.71 16.17
CA LEU A 132 20.55 12.82 15.94
C LEU A 132 21.14 11.51 15.49
N ASN A 133 20.91 10.41 15.67
CA ASN A 133 21.56 9.16 15.27
C ASN A 133 20.54 8.02 15.02
N ALA A 134 19.36 8.37 14.55
CA ALA A 134 18.31 7.40 14.31
C ALA A 134 18.53 6.65 13.01
N SER A 135 18.13 5.39 12.98
CA SER A 135 17.86 4.65 11.77
C SER A 135 16.37 4.75 11.40
N ILE A 136 16.02 4.46 10.15
CA ILE A 136 14.60 4.36 9.75
C ILE A 136 13.92 3.23 10.55
N ALA A 137 14.64 2.14 10.81
CA ALA A 137 14.12 1.02 11.60
C ALA A 137 13.76 1.43 13.04
N ASP A 138 14.55 2.29 13.69
CA ASP A 138 14.25 2.76 15.04
C ASP A 138 13.03 3.69 15.06
N LEU A 139 12.95 4.60 14.09
CA LEU A 139 11.79 5.48 13.93
C LEU A 139 10.50 4.69 13.66
N ALA A 140 10.59 3.64 12.86
CA ALA A 140 9.46 2.76 12.57
C ALA A 140 9.01 1.96 13.81
N ARG A 141 9.95 1.45 14.63
CA ARG A 141 9.63 0.79 15.91
C ARG A 141 8.95 1.75 16.88
N GLN A 142 9.48 2.97 16.97
CA GLN A 142 8.87 3.99 17.82
C GLN A 142 7.43 4.29 17.38
N LEU A 143 7.18 4.42 16.07
CA LEU A 143 5.84 4.63 15.52
C LEU A 143 4.93 3.43 15.80
N ALA A 144 5.39 2.20 15.59
CA ALA A 144 4.62 0.99 15.87
C ALA A 144 4.16 0.95 17.33
N ASN A 145 5.07 1.22 18.27
CA ASN A 145 4.75 1.26 19.71
C ASN A 145 3.73 2.35 20.05
N GLN A 146 3.82 3.53 19.41
CA GLN A 146 2.84 4.62 19.63
C GLN A 146 1.43 4.27 19.12
N LEU A 147 1.34 3.38 18.14
CA LEU A 147 0.09 2.96 17.50
C LEU A 147 -0.45 1.63 18.05
N ASP A 148 0.19 1.06 19.07
CA ASP A 148 -0.12 -0.29 19.57
C ASP A 148 -0.10 -1.36 18.48
N LEU A 149 0.91 -1.27 17.58
CA LEU A 149 1.15 -2.22 16.49
C LEU A 149 2.42 -3.03 16.77
N ASN A 150 2.42 -4.28 16.34
CA ASN A 150 3.61 -5.13 16.40
C ASN A 150 4.57 -4.74 15.26
N PRO A 151 5.82 -4.37 15.54
CA PRO A 151 6.75 -3.98 14.48
C PRO A 151 7.32 -5.19 13.75
N VAL A 152 7.10 -5.27 12.44
CA VAL A 152 7.72 -6.22 11.50
C VAL A 152 8.65 -5.42 10.59
N ILE A 153 9.91 -5.30 11.01
CA ILE A 153 10.86 -4.39 10.37
C ILE A 153 12.06 -5.19 9.87
N THR A 154 12.36 -5.04 8.58
CA THR A 154 13.50 -5.68 7.93
C THR A 154 14.41 -4.61 7.32
N GLY A 155 15.72 -4.79 7.45
CA GLY A 155 16.69 -3.82 6.91
C GLY A 155 16.56 -2.42 7.52
N LEU A 156 17.03 -1.40 6.80
CA LEU A 156 16.92 0.03 7.15
C LEU A 156 17.47 0.39 8.55
N GLY A 157 18.37 -0.44 9.08
CA GLY A 157 18.97 -0.28 10.41
C GLY A 157 20.21 0.62 10.45
N GLU A 158 20.73 1.01 9.30
CA GLU A 158 21.87 1.92 9.22
C GLU A 158 21.47 3.33 9.66
N SER A 159 22.39 4.02 10.35
CA SER A 159 22.16 5.41 10.72
C SER A 159 22.11 6.30 9.49
N ILE A 160 21.06 7.11 9.41
CA ILE A 160 20.86 8.07 8.33
C ILE A 160 21.33 9.49 8.70
N GLY A 161 22.16 9.60 9.75
CA GLY A 161 22.63 10.88 10.27
C GLY A 161 21.51 11.72 10.92
N PRO A 162 21.79 12.98 11.26
CA PRO A 162 20.79 13.85 11.85
C PRO A 162 19.63 14.11 10.92
N GLN A 163 18.41 13.89 11.38
CA GLN A 163 17.18 14.18 10.65
C GLN A 163 16.31 15.16 11.42
N VAL A 164 15.74 16.10 10.71
CA VAL A 164 14.83 17.10 11.28
C VAL A 164 13.41 16.79 10.82
N GLN A 165 12.52 16.59 11.78
CA GLN A 165 11.08 16.62 11.60
C GLN A 165 10.64 18.06 11.87
N LEU A 166 10.20 18.79 10.86
CA LEU A 166 9.87 20.20 10.97
C LEU A 166 8.39 20.40 10.61
N ASP A 167 7.55 20.62 11.62
CA ASP A 167 6.10 20.76 11.47
C ASP A 167 5.49 19.63 10.61
N GLU A 168 6.01 18.42 10.75
CA GLU A 168 5.52 17.23 10.07
C GLU A 168 4.83 16.28 11.05
N SER A 169 3.84 15.54 10.56
CA SER A 169 3.31 14.39 11.29
C SER A 169 4.30 13.22 11.26
N ASP A 170 4.20 12.30 12.23
CA ASP A 170 5.11 11.15 12.30
C ASP A 170 5.02 10.28 11.04
N LEU A 171 3.80 10.12 10.48
CA LEU A 171 3.60 9.42 9.21
C LEU A 171 4.27 10.15 8.03
N ALA A 172 4.10 11.47 7.93
CA ALA A 172 4.70 12.24 6.84
C ALA A 172 6.24 12.20 6.91
N PHE A 173 6.78 12.32 8.11
CA PHE A 173 8.22 12.22 8.37
C PHE A 173 8.78 10.85 7.96
N LEU A 174 8.18 9.77 8.44
CA LEU A 174 8.64 8.42 8.10
C LEU A 174 8.51 8.13 6.60
N ARG A 175 7.39 8.54 5.95
CA ARG A 175 7.21 8.40 4.50
C ARG A 175 8.26 9.17 3.70
N ARG A 176 8.64 10.37 4.15
CA ARG A 176 9.68 11.18 3.52
C ARG A 176 11.04 10.47 3.56
N LEU A 177 11.38 9.85 4.69
CA LEU A 177 12.61 9.08 4.83
C LEU A 177 12.57 7.81 3.98
N LEU A 178 11.50 7.02 4.07
CA LEU A 178 11.33 5.79 3.29
C LEU A 178 11.43 6.02 1.79
N ARG A 179 10.84 7.12 1.30
CA ARG A 179 10.91 7.47 -0.13
C ARG A 179 12.34 7.66 -0.63
N ARG A 180 13.26 8.14 0.22
CA ARG A 180 14.66 8.33 -0.15
C ARG A 180 15.40 7.01 -0.37
N TYR A 181 15.01 5.97 0.36
CA TYR A 181 15.68 4.66 0.38
C TYR A 181 14.84 3.55 -0.25
N ASP A 182 13.84 3.92 -1.06
CA ASP A 182 12.89 2.95 -1.65
C ASP A 182 12.30 1.98 -0.63
N GLY A 183 11.91 2.52 0.51
CA GLY A 183 11.29 1.77 1.58
C GLY A 183 9.78 1.66 1.43
N ASP A 184 9.23 0.58 1.94
CA ASP A 184 7.80 0.31 2.02
C ASP A 184 7.30 0.43 3.46
N LEU A 185 6.04 0.83 3.60
CA LEU A 185 5.32 0.98 4.85
C LEU A 185 3.88 0.52 4.65
N GLN A 186 3.42 -0.44 5.47
CA GLN A 186 2.03 -0.94 5.42
C GLN A 186 1.58 -1.46 6.79
N VAL A 187 0.30 -1.28 7.10
CA VAL A 187 -0.35 -1.98 8.21
C VAL A 187 -1.02 -3.24 7.68
N VAL A 188 -0.74 -4.38 8.29
CA VAL A 188 -1.35 -5.68 7.99
C VAL A 188 -1.87 -6.28 9.29
N GLY A 189 -3.19 -6.29 9.47
CA GLY A 189 -3.79 -6.71 10.73
C GLY A 189 -3.41 -5.77 11.89
N ASP A 190 -2.65 -6.28 12.85
CA ASP A 190 -2.10 -5.56 13.99
C ASP A 190 -0.58 -5.36 13.91
N GLU A 191 0.00 -5.53 12.72
CA GLU A 191 1.43 -5.39 12.48
C GLU A 191 1.75 -4.14 11.63
N LEU A 192 2.84 -3.45 11.96
CA LEU A 192 3.45 -2.42 11.13
C LEU A 192 4.64 -3.00 10.38
N HIS A 193 4.48 -3.19 9.08
CA HIS A 193 5.51 -3.69 8.18
C HIS A 193 6.31 -2.53 7.60
N VAL A 194 7.63 -2.55 7.79
CA VAL A 194 8.58 -1.60 7.17
C VAL A 194 9.80 -2.36 6.68
N SER A 195 10.13 -2.21 5.40
CA SER A 195 11.26 -2.87 4.78
C SER A 195 11.71 -2.15 3.50
N PRO A 196 12.89 -2.44 2.95
CA PRO A 196 13.18 -2.12 1.56
C PRO A 196 12.13 -2.76 0.66
N ARG A 197 11.66 -2.03 -0.36
CA ARG A 197 10.63 -2.53 -1.30
C ARG A 197 11.03 -3.85 -1.96
N ALA A 198 12.30 -4.01 -2.30
CA ALA A 198 12.82 -5.22 -2.91
C ALA A 198 12.60 -6.50 -2.06
N GLU A 199 12.38 -6.34 -0.75
CA GLU A 199 12.14 -7.43 0.19
C GLU A 199 10.67 -7.72 0.46
N VAL A 200 9.76 -6.87 -0.03
CA VAL A 200 8.32 -7.03 0.20
C VAL A 200 7.78 -8.27 -0.52
N ARG A 201 7.11 -9.16 0.23
CA ARG A 201 6.50 -10.41 -0.27
C ARG A 201 5.21 -10.71 0.51
N ARG A 202 4.15 -9.91 0.26
CA ARG A 202 2.87 -10.06 1.00
C ARG A 202 1.92 -11.06 0.40
N GLY A 203 2.29 -11.70 -0.70
CA GLY A 203 1.52 -12.74 -1.35
C GLY A 203 1.93 -12.94 -2.78
N ALA A 204 1.52 -14.07 -3.36
CA ALA A 204 1.73 -14.36 -4.77
C ALA A 204 0.48 -15.02 -5.34
N LEU A 205 0.06 -14.59 -6.52
CA LEU A 205 -1.07 -15.19 -7.23
C LEU A 205 -0.87 -15.10 -8.74
N GLU A 206 -1.56 -15.97 -9.47
CA GLU A 206 -1.60 -15.96 -10.93
C GLU A 206 -3.03 -15.64 -11.37
N LEU A 207 -3.18 -14.72 -12.33
CA LEU A 207 -4.47 -14.32 -12.90
C LEU A 207 -4.43 -14.48 -14.41
N GLN A 208 -5.41 -15.22 -14.94
CA GLN A 208 -5.58 -15.47 -16.38
C GLN A 208 -6.59 -14.51 -16.96
N LEU A 209 -6.23 -13.82 -18.06
CA LEU A 209 -7.13 -12.94 -18.81
C LEU A 209 -8.35 -13.71 -19.32
N HIS A 210 -9.51 -13.08 -19.24
CA HIS A 210 -10.83 -13.66 -19.51
C HIS A 210 -11.27 -14.79 -18.57
N SER A 211 -10.56 -14.94 -17.44
CA SER A 211 -10.96 -15.77 -16.30
C SER A 211 -10.98 -14.89 -15.05
N GLN A 212 -10.02 -15.04 -14.13
CA GLN A 212 -9.94 -14.20 -12.92
C GLN A 212 -9.56 -12.75 -13.23
N LEU A 213 -8.77 -12.51 -14.27
CA LEU A 213 -8.44 -11.18 -14.78
C LEU A 213 -9.49 -10.77 -15.83
N ARG A 214 -10.38 -9.84 -15.45
CA ARG A 214 -11.50 -9.41 -16.31
C ARG A 214 -11.06 -8.42 -17.37
N GLN A 215 -10.20 -7.48 -16.98
CA GLN A 215 -9.68 -6.42 -17.85
C GLN A 215 -8.27 -6.04 -17.42
N ALA A 216 -7.42 -5.74 -18.40
CA ALA A 216 -6.09 -5.19 -18.16
C ALA A 216 -5.74 -4.17 -19.24
N ARG A 217 -5.08 -3.10 -18.82
CA ARG A 217 -4.40 -2.12 -19.65
C ARG A 217 -2.93 -2.13 -19.28
N VAL A 218 -2.06 -2.40 -20.26
CA VAL A 218 -0.61 -2.43 -20.06
C VAL A 218 0.03 -1.28 -20.82
N LEU A 219 0.83 -0.49 -20.11
CA LEU A 219 1.63 0.58 -20.69
C LEU A 219 3.11 0.26 -20.51
N ALA A 220 3.87 0.22 -21.61
CA ALA A 220 5.32 0.20 -21.61
C ALA A 220 5.82 1.54 -22.14
N ASP A 221 6.52 2.33 -21.31
CA ASP A 221 6.91 3.70 -21.63
C ASP A 221 8.36 3.98 -21.23
N LEU A 222 9.10 4.65 -22.11
CA LEU A 222 10.48 5.07 -21.88
C LEU A 222 10.60 6.48 -21.29
N ALA A 223 9.53 7.25 -21.18
CA ALA A 223 9.55 8.65 -20.78
C ALA A 223 10.24 8.89 -19.43
N HIS A 224 10.07 7.95 -18.49
CA HIS A 224 10.62 8.03 -17.13
C HIS A 224 11.85 7.13 -16.92
N GLN A 225 12.43 6.58 -18.00
CA GLN A 225 13.56 5.67 -17.87
C GLN A 225 14.87 6.44 -17.98
N THR A 226 15.87 5.98 -17.24
CA THR A 226 17.27 6.48 -17.28
C THR A 226 18.23 5.32 -17.43
N THR A 227 19.44 5.60 -17.93
CA THR A 227 20.54 4.63 -18.04
C THR A 227 21.50 4.71 -16.86
N GLU A 228 21.52 5.85 -16.18
CA GLU A 228 22.35 6.07 -14.98
C GLU A 228 21.69 7.13 -14.09
N VAL A 229 21.69 6.89 -12.78
CA VAL A 229 21.39 7.89 -11.75
C VAL A 229 22.64 8.19 -10.95
N THR A 230 22.92 9.47 -10.69
CA THR A 230 24.04 9.92 -9.85
C THR A 230 23.56 10.83 -8.75
N ILE A 231 24.11 10.63 -7.54
CA ILE A 231 23.92 11.50 -6.37
C ILE A 231 25.29 11.92 -5.87
N ALA A 232 25.46 13.19 -5.60
CA ALA A 232 26.71 13.73 -5.05
C ALA A 232 26.50 14.24 -3.63
N GLY A 233 27.54 14.17 -2.82
CA GLY A 233 27.59 14.69 -1.48
C GLY A 233 29.01 15.16 -1.11
N TRP A 234 29.19 15.47 0.16
CA TRP A 234 30.46 15.94 0.70
C TRP A 234 30.75 15.24 2.02
N ASP A 235 31.87 14.55 2.10
CA ASP A 235 32.40 14.00 3.33
C ASP A 235 33.18 15.12 4.05
N ALA A 236 32.56 15.69 5.07
CA ALA A 236 33.16 16.78 5.85
C ALA A 236 34.35 16.31 6.69
N SER A 237 34.40 15.01 7.06
CA SER A 237 35.49 14.46 7.86
C SER A 237 36.79 14.30 7.07
N GLN A 238 36.68 13.97 5.78
CA GLN A 238 37.80 13.75 4.88
C GLN A 238 38.02 14.93 3.90
N GLY A 239 37.13 15.92 3.91
CA GLY A 239 37.22 17.09 3.02
C GLY A 239 37.12 16.74 1.54
N ARG A 240 36.38 15.69 1.16
CA ARG A 240 36.28 15.20 -0.21
C ARG A 240 34.86 15.06 -0.72
N ARG A 241 34.71 15.19 -2.04
CA ARG A 241 33.47 14.89 -2.72
C ARG A 241 33.22 13.39 -2.74
N ILE A 242 31.98 12.99 -2.48
CA ILE A 242 31.47 11.61 -2.63
C ILE A 242 30.45 11.57 -3.76
N VAL A 243 30.35 10.41 -4.45
CA VAL A 243 29.41 10.21 -5.55
C VAL A 243 28.90 8.77 -5.53
N GLY A 244 27.59 8.61 -5.40
CA GLY A 244 26.90 7.36 -5.66
C GLY A 244 26.44 7.30 -7.12
N ARG A 245 26.53 6.12 -7.73
CA ARG A 245 26.09 5.88 -9.12
C ARG A 245 25.32 4.58 -9.21
N SER A 246 24.19 4.59 -9.89
CA SER A 246 23.44 3.39 -10.20
C SER A 246 23.13 3.28 -11.69
N ARG A 247 23.34 2.10 -12.25
CA ARG A 247 22.99 1.74 -13.63
C ARG A 247 22.05 0.55 -13.71
N GLY A 248 21.61 0.07 -12.61
CA GLY A 248 20.68 -1.03 -12.45
C GLY A 248 20.74 -1.59 -11.05
N GLY A 249 19.59 -1.86 -10.51
CA GLY A 249 19.35 -2.50 -9.25
C GLY A 249 18.31 -3.59 -9.43
N GLN A 250 17.50 -3.81 -8.44
CA GLN A 250 16.43 -4.81 -8.46
C GLN A 250 15.13 -4.17 -8.97
N ALA A 251 14.97 -4.07 -10.28
CA ALA A 251 13.84 -3.37 -10.92
C ALA A 251 12.47 -4.05 -10.76
N GLY A 252 12.34 -5.06 -9.93
CA GLY A 252 11.05 -5.72 -9.66
C GLY A 252 10.99 -7.18 -10.08
N PRO A 253 9.83 -7.85 -9.89
CA PRO A 253 9.68 -9.30 -10.07
C PRO A 253 9.60 -9.74 -11.53
N GLY A 254 9.58 -8.82 -12.50
CA GLY A 254 9.40 -9.09 -13.91
C GLY A 254 10.60 -9.75 -14.59
N ARG A 255 10.39 -10.22 -15.81
CA ARG A 255 11.41 -10.82 -16.69
C ARG A 255 11.53 -10.03 -17.98
N GLY A 256 12.66 -10.19 -18.66
CA GLY A 256 12.91 -9.57 -19.95
C GLY A 256 13.85 -8.37 -19.87
N ARG A 257 13.84 -7.54 -20.92
CA ARG A 257 14.71 -6.37 -20.99
C ARG A 257 14.20 -5.27 -20.07
N THR A 258 15.11 -4.61 -19.37
CA THR A 258 14.78 -3.45 -18.55
C THR A 258 14.55 -2.22 -19.42
N GLY A 259 13.80 -1.24 -18.88
CA GLY A 259 13.58 0.04 -19.56
C GLY A 259 14.87 0.76 -19.90
N ALA A 260 15.87 0.74 -19.01
CA ALA A 260 17.20 1.29 -19.25
C ALA A 260 17.91 0.64 -20.45
N GLN A 261 17.85 -0.70 -20.59
CA GLN A 261 18.43 -1.41 -21.74
C GLN A 261 17.72 -1.06 -23.05
N VAL A 262 16.41 -0.94 -23.03
CA VAL A 262 15.63 -0.55 -24.22
C VAL A 262 15.91 0.90 -24.57
N LEU A 263 15.92 1.81 -23.60
CA LEU A 263 16.23 3.22 -23.77
C LEU A 263 17.62 3.41 -24.41
N GLN A 264 18.66 2.79 -23.84
CA GLN A 264 20.03 2.89 -24.34
C GLN A 264 20.13 2.47 -25.80
N ARG A 265 19.45 1.39 -26.18
CA ARG A 265 19.48 0.86 -27.55
C ARG A 265 18.73 1.76 -28.56
N THR A 266 17.64 2.41 -28.14
CA THR A 266 16.74 3.13 -29.06
C THR A 266 17.00 4.62 -29.12
N LEU A 267 17.33 5.24 -27.99
CA LEU A 267 17.48 6.70 -27.84
C LEU A 267 18.86 7.12 -27.32
N GLY A 268 19.70 6.15 -26.90
CA GLY A 268 21.02 6.41 -26.33
C GLY A 268 21.00 6.57 -24.81
N ASP A 269 22.13 7.04 -24.27
CA ASP A 269 22.29 7.24 -22.84
C ASP A 269 21.50 8.43 -22.33
N ARG A 270 20.86 8.25 -21.19
CA ARG A 270 20.16 9.30 -20.45
C ARG A 270 20.60 9.25 -18.99
N HIS A 271 21.40 10.24 -18.58
CA HIS A 271 21.90 10.35 -17.22
C HIS A 271 21.02 11.30 -16.41
N HIS A 272 20.67 10.90 -15.19
CA HIS A 272 19.92 11.71 -14.26
C HIS A 272 20.80 12.03 -13.05
N HIS A 273 21.11 13.31 -12.84
CA HIS A 273 21.80 13.78 -11.65
C HIS A 273 20.83 14.40 -10.65
N ILE A 274 20.73 13.79 -9.46
CA ILE A 274 19.84 14.27 -8.40
C ILE A 274 20.63 15.19 -7.47
N ALA A 275 20.40 16.51 -7.62
CA ALA A 275 21.15 17.55 -6.91
C ALA A 275 20.56 17.91 -5.54
N HIS A 276 19.28 17.61 -5.28
CA HIS A 276 18.60 18.01 -4.06
C HIS A 276 18.74 16.99 -2.89
N LEU A 277 19.33 15.83 -3.15
CA LEU A 277 19.68 14.86 -2.11
C LEU A 277 21.17 14.98 -1.83
N ALA A 278 21.52 15.30 -0.60
CA ALA A 278 22.90 15.30 -0.13
C ALA A 278 23.17 14.01 0.65
N ALA A 279 24.30 13.39 0.38
CA ALA A 279 24.80 12.24 1.12
C ALA A 279 26.09 12.63 1.88
N SER A 280 26.27 12.08 3.07
CA SER A 280 27.42 12.31 3.94
C SER A 280 28.46 11.21 3.87
N THR A 281 28.10 10.03 3.34
CA THR A 281 28.97 8.88 3.15
C THR A 281 28.82 8.28 1.76
N GLU A 282 29.83 7.55 1.29
CA GLU A 282 29.75 6.84 0.00
C GLU A 282 28.66 5.77 0.00
N ALA A 283 28.49 5.05 1.11
CA ALA A 283 27.44 4.04 1.26
C ALA A 283 26.04 4.67 1.15
N GLU A 284 25.84 5.81 1.79
CA GLU A 284 24.58 6.56 1.70
C GLU A 284 24.34 7.05 0.26
N ALA A 285 25.36 7.63 -0.38
CA ALA A 285 25.24 8.11 -1.76
C ALA A 285 24.88 6.99 -2.73
N GLN A 286 25.48 5.79 -2.54
CA GLN A 286 25.17 4.62 -3.35
C GLN A 286 23.75 4.12 -3.11
N ALA A 287 23.34 3.97 -1.85
CA ALA A 287 21.99 3.53 -1.51
C ALA A 287 20.89 4.46 -2.06
N LEU A 288 21.11 5.77 -1.98
CA LEU A 288 20.20 6.77 -2.54
C LEU A 288 20.15 6.72 -4.08
N ALA A 289 21.29 6.49 -4.75
CA ALA A 289 21.34 6.35 -6.20
C ALA A 289 20.64 5.08 -6.68
N ASP A 290 20.81 3.95 -5.98
CA ASP A 290 20.14 2.69 -6.28
C ASP A 290 18.62 2.81 -6.08
N ALA A 291 18.18 3.38 -4.97
CA ALA A 291 16.77 3.61 -4.68
C ALA A 291 16.10 4.49 -5.74
N ALA A 292 16.76 5.56 -6.15
CA ALA A 292 16.25 6.47 -7.17
C ALA A 292 16.19 5.80 -8.54
N PHE A 293 17.22 5.05 -8.92
CA PHE A 293 17.23 4.29 -10.17
C PHE A 293 16.08 3.27 -10.21
N ASP A 294 15.92 2.48 -9.14
CA ASP A 294 14.87 1.47 -9.06
C ASP A 294 13.47 2.07 -9.10
N ALA A 295 13.27 3.23 -8.49
CA ALA A 295 12.00 3.97 -8.55
C ALA A 295 11.63 4.40 -9.97
N GLU A 296 12.61 4.81 -10.79
CA GLU A 296 12.41 5.13 -12.21
C GLU A 296 12.21 3.87 -13.06
N ALA A 297 13.02 2.83 -12.82
CA ALA A 297 12.98 1.57 -13.56
C ALA A 297 11.61 0.86 -13.44
N ARG A 298 10.97 0.92 -12.28
CA ARG A 298 9.64 0.32 -12.05
C ARG A 298 8.53 0.95 -12.88
N ARG A 299 8.71 2.16 -13.40
CA ARG A 299 7.74 2.83 -14.27
C ARG A 299 7.81 2.39 -15.72
N PHE A 300 8.70 1.44 -16.07
CA PHE A 300 8.85 0.98 -17.45
C PHE A 300 7.61 0.27 -17.96
N VAL A 301 7.08 -0.69 -17.18
CA VAL A 301 5.85 -1.40 -17.53
C VAL A 301 4.88 -1.31 -16.36
N CYS A 302 3.78 -0.62 -16.58
CA CYS A 302 2.70 -0.46 -15.61
C CYS A 302 1.43 -1.14 -16.10
N VAL A 303 0.67 -1.72 -15.18
CA VAL A 303 -0.61 -2.38 -15.46
C VAL A 303 -1.69 -1.77 -14.59
N GLU A 304 -2.81 -1.45 -15.22
CA GLU A 304 -4.09 -1.18 -14.57
C GLU A 304 -5.04 -2.32 -14.92
N ALA A 305 -5.63 -2.95 -13.93
CA ALA A 305 -6.42 -4.15 -14.16
C ALA A 305 -7.64 -4.23 -13.24
N THR A 306 -8.67 -4.94 -13.71
CA THR A 306 -9.81 -5.36 -12.91
C THR A 306 -9.83 -6.89 -12.86
N ALA A 307 -9.87 -7.43 -11.66
CA ALA A 307 -9.89 -8.86 -11.41
C ALA A 307 -11.09 -9.25 -10.54
N GLU A 308 -11.34 -10.54 -10.40
CA GLU A 308 -12.23 -11.06 -9.39
C GLU A 308 -11.70 -10.76 -7.99
N GLY A 309 -12.60 -10.56 -7.04
CA GLY A 309 -12.22 -10.31 -5.65
C GLY A 309 -11.37 -11.46 -5.09
N ASN A 310 -10.19 -11.13 -4.58
CA ASN A 310 -9.29 -12.09 -3.95
C ASN A 310 -8.61 -11.42 -2.74
N PRO A 311 -8.78 -11.92 -1.53
CA PRO A 311 -8.21 -11.32 -0.32
C PRO A 311 -6.67 -11.29 -0.31
N THR A 312 -6.01 -12.14 -1.12
CA THR A 312 -4.54 -12.13 -1.27
C THR A 312 -4.06 -11.01 -2.19
N LEU A 313 -4.95 -10.41 -2.98
CA LEU A 313 -4.62 -9.30 -3.87
C LEU A 313 -4.53 -7.99 -3.09
N ARG A 314 -3.38 -7.75 -2.48
CA ARG A 314 -3.07 -6.61 -1.61
C ARG A 314 -1.83 -5.87 -2.11
N VAL A 315 -1.64 -4.63 -1.64
CA VAL A 315 -0.38 -3.91 -1.87
C VAL A 315 0.80 -4.73 -1.36
N GLY A 316 1.85 -4.86 -2.17
CA GLY A 316 3.01 -5.70 -1.88
C GLY A 316 2.89 -7.16 -2.34
N SER A 317 1.76 -7.57 -2.92
CA SER A 317 1.62 -8.88 -3.57
C SER A 317 2.33 -8.90 -4.92
N HIS A 318 2.78 -10.07 -5.32
CA HIS A 318 3.33 -10.34 -6.64
C HIS A 318 2.29 -11.07 -7.49
N VAL A 319 1.83 -10.45 -8.55
CA VAL A 319 0.79 -10.99 -9.41
C VAL A 319 1.37 -11.36 -10.76
N ARG A 320 1.28 -12.65 -11.11
CA ARG A 320 1.61 -13.14 -12.43
C ARG A 320 0.39 -13.02 -13.33
N LEU A 321 0.46 -12.16 -14.32
CA LEU A 321 -0.59 -11.98 -15.31
C LEU A 321 -0.31 -12.82 -16.54
N ARG A 322 -1.34 -13.52 -17.05
CA ARG A 322 -1.30 -14.44 -18.17
C ARG A 322 -2.38 -14.12 -19.20
N GLY A 323 -2.12 -14.53 -20.44
CA GLY A 323 -3.09 -14.40 -21.55
C GLY A 323 -3.07 -13.06 -22.25
N MET A 324 -2.09 -12.21 -21.95
CA MET A 324 -1.87 -10.93 -22.64
C MET A 324 -0.81 -11.05 -23.76
N GLY A 325 -0.35 -12.28 -24.03
CA GLY A 325 0.69 -12.60 -25.00
C GLY A 325 2.11 -12.45 -24.44
N ASP A 326 3.09 -13.07 -25.11
CA ASP A 326 4.50 -13.19 -24.66
C ASP A 326 5.15 -11.84 -24.34
N ARG A 327 4.66 -10.77 -24.95
CA ARG A 327 5.18 -9.43 -24.77
C ARG A 327 4.83 -8.84 -23.41
N PHE A 328 3.65 -9.17 -22.87
CA PHE A 328 3.09 -8.55 -21.67
C PHE A 328 2.81 -9.52 -20.52
N ASP A 329 2.84 -10.83 -20.78
CA ASP A 329 2.75 -11.85 -19.73
C ASP A 329 3.96 -11.75 -18.83
N ASN A 330 3.74 -11.32 -17.59
CA ASN A 330 4.83 -11.10 -16.64
C ASN A 330 4.34 -11.14 -15.20
N THR A 331 5.26 -11.05 -14.25
CA THR A 331 4.97 -10.86 -12.83
C THR A 331 5.10 -9.39 -12.48
N PHE A 332 4.08 -8.85 -11.81
CA PHE A 332 4.01 -7.47 -11.40
C PHE A 332 3.90 -7.34 -9.89
N TYR A 333 4.47 -6.28 -9.35
CA TYR A 333 4.30 -5.89 -7.96
C TYR A 333 3.09 -4.96 -7.84
N VAL A 334 2.21 -5.22 -6.88
CA VAL A 334 0.99 -4.45 -6.67
C VAL A 334 1.30 -3.20 -5.84
N THR A 335 1.08 -2.04 -6.41
CA THR A 335 1.31 -0.73 -5.76
C THR A 335 0.03 -0.10 -5.22
N ARG A 336 -1.13 -0.50 -5.75
CA ARG A 336 -2.45 -0.01 -5.35
C ARG A 336 -3.53 -1.04 -5.63
N THR A 337 -4.45 -1.17 -4.70
CA THR A 337 -5.69 -1.93 -4.85
C THR A 337 -6.88 -1.11 -4.38
#